data_0c978a2b7046e77b3f3cc924a8dc8029
#
_entry.id   0c978a2b7046e77b3f3cc924a8dc8029
#
_cell.length_a   1.000
_cell.length_b   1.000
_cell.length_c   1.000
_cell.angle_alpha   90.00
_cell.angle_beta   90.00
_cell.angle_gamma   90.00
#
_symmetry.space_group_name_H-M   'P 1'
#
loop_
_entity.id
_entity.type
_entity.pdbx_description
1 polymer ?
#
loop_
_entity_poly.entity_id
_entity_poly.type
_entity_poly.pdbx_seq_one_letter_code
_entity_poly.pdbx_strand_id
1 'polypeptide(L)'
;MSPGSVVVTGANRGIGLGLVQQLVKDKNIRHIIATARDVEKATELNAIKDPRLHVLPLAVTCDKSIDTFVSKVSEIVGSDGLNLLVNNAGIAVKYGSKSEPNRAKITEQLDVNTTSVVLISQKFLPLLKTASSKVSGDELSVSRAAVVTISSGLGSITENTTGSGMFEGLAYRMSKAAVNMFAKTFSIDMKDEHILAVNFCPGWVQTDMGGKQAALTVEQSTSELVSAFNKLDNSHNGGYFHRNLTPFQF
;
A
#
# COMPACT_ATOMS: atom_id res chain seq x y z
N MET A 1 -5.06 -12.20 12.64
CA MET A 1 -3.70 -12.70 13.02
C MET A 1 -2.67 -11.72 12.45
N SER A 2 -1.61 -11.40 13.21
CA SER A 2 -0.60 -10.43 12.79
C SER A 2 0.42 -11.03 11.81
N PRO A 3 0.94 -10.25 10.85
CA PRO A 3 2.02 -10.70 9.97
C PRO A 3 3.35 -10.82 10.74
N GLY A 4 4.19 -11.78 10.38
CA GLY A 4 5.54 -11.90 10.94
C GLY A 4 6.51 -10.84 10.40
N SER A 5 6.31 -10.43 9.14
CA SER A 5 7.10 -9.41 8.45
C SER A 5 6.19 -8.53 7.60
N VAL A 6 6.49 -7.22 7.55
CA VAL A 6 5.71 -6.24 6.80
C VAL A 6 6.60 -5.22 6.09
N VAL A 7 6.28 -4.93 4.83
CA VAL A 7 6.85 -3.83 4.05
C VAL A 7 5.80 -2.73 3.89
N VAL A 8 6.17 -1.47 4.16
CA VAL A 8 5.33 -0.29 3.90
C VAL A 8 6.08 0.65 2.96
N THR A 9 5.58 0.85 1.75
CA THR A 9 6.18 1.81 0.81
C THR A 9 5.74 3.25 1.09
N GLY A 10 6.67 4.22 0.94
CA GLY A 10 6.38 5.64 1.17
C GLY A 10 6.00 5.97 2.62
N ALA A 11 6.81 5.50 3.56
CA ALA A 11 6.53 5.55 5.00
C ALA A 11 7.11 6.77 5.72
N ASN A 12 7.73 7.72 5.03
CA ASN A 12 8.39 8.87 5.65
C ASN A 12 7.45 9.94 6.19
N ARG A 13 6.15 9.90 5.84
CA ARG A 13 5.12 10.86 6.27
C ARG A 13 3.71 10.30 6.08
N GLY A 14 2.72 11.04 6.57
CA GLY A 14 1.30 10.81 6.31
C GLY A 14 0.85 9.39 6.68
N ILE A 15 0.04 8.76 5.83
CA ILE A 15 -0.55 7.44 6.08
C ILE A 15 0.54 6.39 6.27
N GLY A 16 1.59 6.38 5.43
CA GLY A 16 2.66 5.40 5.55
C GLY A 16 3.39 5.46 6.90
N LEU A 17 3.71 6.67 7.38
CA LEU A 17 4.30 6.86 8.71
C LEU A 17 3.34 6.40 9.82
N GLY A 18 2.07 6.79 9.73
CA GLY A 18 1.04 6.36 10.69
C GLY A 18 0.87 4.85 10.73
N LEU A 19 0.92 4.16 9.57
CA LEU A 19 0.91 2.70 9.53
C LEU A 19 2.09 2.11 10.29
N VAL A 20 3.32 2.61 10.08
CA VAL A 20 4.50 2.14 10.82
C VAL A 20 4.32 2.38 12.32
N GLN A 21 3.83 3.56 12.74
CA GLN A 21 3.56 3.89 14.14
C GLN A 21 2.52 2.95 14.79
N GLN A 22 1.54 2.45 14.03
CA GLN A 22 0.61 1.45 14.54
C GLN A 22 1.24 0.04 14.57
N LEU A 23 1.98 -0.35 13.51
CA LEU A 23 2.58 -1.67 13.39
C LEU A 23 3.63 -1.95 14.48
N VAL A 24 4.41 -0.96 14.91
CA VAL A 24 5.39 -1.14 16.01
C VAL A 24 4.74 -1.43 17.37
N LYS A 25 3.44 -1.12 17.52
CA LYS A 25 2.68 -1.46 18.75
C LYS A 25 2.43 -2.97 18.85
N ASP A 26 2.37 -3.68 17.73
CA ASP A 26 2.18 -5.13 17.69
C ASP A 26 3.54 -5.86 17.87
N LYS A 27 3.67 -6.56 19.01
CA LYS A 27 4.91 -7.26 19.36
C LYS A 27 5.09 -8.61 18.66
N ASN A 28 4.07 -9.10 17.95
CA ASN A 28 4.15 -10.32 17.15
C ASN A 28 4.85 -10.12 15.81
N ILE A 29 4.96 -8.87 15.32
CA ILE A 29 5.68 -8.54 14.10
C ILE A 29 7.18 -8.57 14.38
N ARG A 30 7.93 -9.37 13.63
CA ARG A 30 9.39 -9.52 13.80
C ARG A 30 10.19 -8.51 12.98
N HIS A 31 9.69 -8.16 11.78
CA HIS A 31 10.36 -7.24 10.86
C HIS A 31 9.35 -6.24 10.30
N ILE A 32 9.63 -4.95 10.49
CA ILE A 32 8.89 -3.82 9.91
C ILE A 32 9.85 -3.09 8.98
N ILE A 33 9.60 -3.17 7.68
CA ILE A 33 10.45 -2.54 6.67
C ILE A 33 9.69 -1.33 6.12
N ALA A 34 10.20 -0.15 6.38
CA ALA A 34 9.62 1.12 5.98
C ALA A 34 10.48 1.82 4.95
N THR A 35 9.90 2.44 3.93
CA THR A 35 10.69 3.07 2.88
C THR A 35 10.51 4.57 2.79
N ALA A 36 11.60 5.25 2.40
CA ALA A 36 11.62 6.64 2.01
C ALA A 36 12.51 6.81 0.75
N ARG A 37 12.26 7.84 -0.08
CA ARG A 37 13.17 8.16 -1.20
C ARG A 37 14.53 8.64 -0.70
N ASP A 38 14.52 9.41 0.36
CA ASP A 38 15.69 9.95 1.05
C ASP A 38 15.56 9.59 2.54
N VAL A 39 16.33 8.59 2.97
CA VAL A 39 16.26 8.07 4.33
C VAL A 39 16.74 9.11 5.35
N GLU A 40 17.75 9.90 4.99
CA GLU A 40 18.30 10.91 5.91
C GLU A 40 17.29 12.02 6.25
N LYS A 41 16.41 12.34 5.25
CA LYS A 41 15.34 13.34 5.43
C LYS A 41 14.06 12.77 6.06
N ALA A 42 13.99 11.49 6.31
CA ALA A 42 12.82 10.85 6.94
C ALA A 42 12.84 10.99 8.48
N THR A 43 12.93 12.23 8.96
CA THR A 43 13.19 12.55 10.38
C THR A 43 12.19 11.92 11.35
N GLU A 44 10.88 12.01 11.09
CA GLU A 44 9.85 11.44 11.94
C GLU A 44 9.89 9.90 11.94
N LEU A 45 10.17 9.28 10.79
CA LEU A 45 10.33 7.83 10.69
C LEU A 45 11.58 7.37 11.44
N ASN A 46 12.70 8.07 11.31
CA ASN A 46 13.96 7.77 12.00
C ASN A 46 13.89 8.04 13.52
N ALA A 47 12.92 8.82 13.97
CA ALA A 47 12.67 9.06 15.40
C ALA A 47 12.02 7.84 16.09
N ILE A 48 11.41 6.93 15.36
CA ILE A 48 10.81 5.70 15.91
C ILE A 48 11.93 4.75 16.34
N LYS A 49 12.05 4.52 17.67
CA LYS A 49 13.08 3.65 18.24
C LYS A 49 12.53 2.26 18.50
N ASP A 50 12.53 1.42 17.49
CA ASP A 50 12.15 0.02 17.59
C ASP A 50 13.19 -0.84 16.83
N PRO A 51 13.83 -1.85 17.46
CA PRO A 51 14.89 -2.64 16.83
C PRO A 51 14.40 -3.48 15.64
N ARG A 52 13.09 -3.66 15.50
CA ARG A 52 12.46 -4.41 14.41
C ARG A 52 12.22 -3.53 13.17
N LEU A 53 12.36 -2.21 13.30
CA LEU A 53 12.13 -1.25 12.22
C LEU A 53 13.40 -1.08 11.38
N HIS A 54 13.29 -1.40 10.10
CA HIS A 54 14.32 -1.20 9.09
C HIS A 54 13.88 -0.10 8.13
N VAL A 55 14.59 1.01 8.10
CA VAL A 55 14.29 2.12 7.18
C VAL A 55 15.22 2.01 5.98
N LEU A 56 14.65 1.79 4.78
CA LEU A 56 15.38 1.54 3.55
C LEU A 56 15.03 2.56 2.46
N PRO A 57 15.99 2.90 1.59
CA PRO A 57 15.73 3.78 0.45
C PRO A 57 14.92 3.04 -0.63
N LEU A 58 13.91 3.73 -1.20
CA LEU A 58 13.14 3.26 -2.35
C LEU A 58 12.65 4.42 -3.20
N ALA A 59 13.14 4.50 -4.43
CA ALA A 59 12.56 5.29 -5.52
C ALA A 59 11.68 4.38 -6.37
N VAL A 60 10.35 4.47 -6.18
CA VAL A 60 9.39 3.51 -6.75
C VAL A 60 9.33 3.51 -8.29
N THR A 61 9.80 4.56 -8.94
CA THR A 61 9.86 4.71 -10.41
C THR A 61 11.23 4.34 -10.99
N CYS A 62 12.10 3.68 -10.21
CA CYS A 62 13.43 3.27 -10.63
C CYS A 62 13.62 1.77 -10.42
N ASP A 63 13.63 0.99 -11.48
CA ASP A 63 13.72 -0.48 -11.43
C ASP A 63 14.95 -0.96 -10.65
N LYS A 64 16.12 -0.31 -10.85
CA LYS A 64 17.33 -0.63 -10.10
C LYS A 64 17.15 -0.38 -8.59
N SER A 65 16.44 0.68 -8.21
CA SER A 65 16.11 0.95 -6.80
C SER A 65 15.19 -0.14 -6.24
N ILE A 66 14.19 -0.57 -7.01
CA ILE A 66 13.28 -1.66 -6.63
C ILE A 66 14.06 -2.96 -6.45
N ASP A 67 14.93 -3.33 -7.39
CA ASP A 67 15.71 -4.56 -7.32
C ASP A 67 16.64 -4.57 -6.10
N THR A 68 17.34 -3.45 -5.85
CA THR A 68 18.19 -3.30 -4.66
C THR A 68 17.38 -3.40 -3.37
N PHE A 69 16.19 -2.78 -3.33
CA PHE A 69 15.31 -2.82 -2.19
C PHE A 69 14.81 -4.23 -1.89
N VAL A 70 14.33 -4.97 -2.91
CA VAL A 70 13.85 -6.35 -2.76
C VAL A 70 14.98 -7.27 -2.25
N SER A 71 16.20 -7.09 -2.76
CA SER A 71 17.38 -7.83 -2.28
C SER A 71 17.64 -7.59 -0.79
N LYS A 72 17.60 -6.32 -0.35
CA LYS A 72 17.77 -5.96 1.06
C LYS A 72 16.66 -6.53 1.96
N VAL A 73 15.40 -6.50 1.50
CA VAL A 73 14.30 -7.13 2.24
C VAL A 73 14.51 -8.63 2.33
N SER A 74 14.96 -9.29 1.25
CA SER A 74 15.28 -10.73 1.26
C SER A 74 16.34 -11.09 2.31
N GLU A 75 17.39 -10.27 2.46
CA GLU A 75 18.40 -10.45 3.51
C GLU A 75 17.80 -10.34 4.92
N ILE A 76 16.85 -9.40 5.14
CA ILE A 76 16.23 -9.16 6.44
C ILE A 76 15.28 -10.29 6.83
N VAL A 77 14.38 -10.70 5.92
CA VAL A 77 13.36 -11.71 6.22
C VAL A 77 13.88 -13.14 6.09
N GLY A 78 14.98 -13.32 5.39
CA GLY A 78 15.66 -14.62 5.21
C GLY A 78 14.72 -15.70 4.65
N SER A 79 14.84 -16.89 5.20
CA SER A 79 14.04 -18.04 4.80
C SER A 79 12.56 -17.94 5.20
N ASP A 80 12.16 -16.96 6.01
CA ASP A 80 10.76 -16.80 6.44
C ASP A 80 9.89 -16.17 5.36
N GLY A 81 10.49 -15.42 4.44
CA GLY A 81 9.78 -14.70 3.39
C GLY A 81 9.03 -13.47 3.92
N LEU A 82 8.22 -12.87 3.07
CA LEU A 82 7.44 -11.68 3.38
C LEU A 82 5.96 -12.02 3.56
N ASN A 83 5.38 -11.67 4.72
CA ASN A 83 3.96 -11.91 4.97
C ASN A 83 3.06 -10.78 4.43
N LEU A 84 3.44 -9.50 4.58
CA LEU A 84 2.59 -8.39 4.19
C LEU A 84 3.36 -7.33 3.40
N LEU A 85 2.91 -7.07 2.16
CA LEU A 85 3.32 -5.93 1.37
C LEU A 85 2.21 -4.87 1.39
N VAL A 86 2.50 -3.67 1.91
CA VAL A 86 1.60 -2.52 1.85
C VAL A 86 2.10 -1.52 0.81
N ASN A 87 1.45 -1.50 -0.36
CA ASN A 87 1.68 -0.51 -1.41
C ASN A 87 0.95 0.80 -1.03
N ASN A 88 1.68 1.70 -0.35
CA ASN A 88 1.14 2.98 0.11
C ASN A 88 1.73 4.18 -0.64
N ALA A 89 2.95 4.09 -1.16
CA ALA A 89 3.57 5.19 -1.91
C ALA A 89 2.65 5.71 -3.02
N GLY A 90 2.52 7.03 -3.11
CA GLY A 90 1.65 7.65 -4.11
C GLY A 90 1.78 9.17 -4.12
N ILE A 91 1.34 9.74 -5.25
CA ILE A 91 1.27 11.19 -5.49
C ILE A 91 -0.13 11.58 -5.97
N ALA A 92 -0.42 12.87 -5.94
CA ALA A 92 -1.60 13.46 -6.56
C ALA A 92 -1.17 14.66 -7.42
N VAL A 93 -1.12 14.46 -8.73
CA VAL A 93 -0.82 15.51 -9.70
C VAL A 93 -2.12 16.21 -10.08
N LYS A 94 -2.15 17.54 -9.98
CA LYS A 94 -3.31 18.34 -10.45
C LYS A 94 -3.41 18.28 -11.96
N TYR A 95 -4.44 17.58 -12.43
CA TYR A 95 -4.76 17.46 -13.86
C TYR A 95 -6.23 17.07 -14.04
N GLY A 96 -7.02 17.97 -14.54
CA GLY A 96 -8.46 17.81 -14.75
C GLY A 96 -8.85 17.68 -16.22
N SER A 97 -10.10 17.34 -16.49
CA SER A 97 -10.63 17.15 -17.86
C SER A 97 -10.62 18.43 -18.71
N LYS A 98 -10.54 19.60 -18.07
CA LYS A 98 -10.48 20.90 -18.73
C LYS A 98 -9.08 21.52 -18.74
N SER A 99 -8.07 20.79 -18.22
CA SER A 99 -6.67 21.23 -18.24
C SER A 99 -6.11 21.17 -19.66
N GLU A 100 -5.11 22.01 -19.96
CA GLU A 100 -4.34 21.86 -21.21
C GLU A 100 -3.74 20.46 -21.32
N PRO A 101 -3.79 19.83 -22.49
CA PRO A 101 -3.28 18.46 -22.69
C PRO A 101 -1.82 18.34 -22.27
N ASN A 102 -1.55 17.45 -21.31
CA ASN A 102 -0.20 17.25 -20.79
C ASN A 102 0.07 15.77 -20.49
N ARG A 103 0.72 15.10 -21.44
CA ARG A 103 1.08 13.67 -21.32
C ARG A 103 1.97 13.40 -20.12
N ALA A 104 2.95 14.27 -19.85
CA ALA A 104 3.92 14.06 -18.77
C ALA A 104 3.23 13.97 -17.39
N LYS A 105 2.25 14.84 -17.10
CA LYS A 105 1.48 14.78 -15.86
C LYS A 105 0.70 13.47 -15.71
N ILE A 106 0.09 12.99 -16.78
CA ILE A 106 -0.65 11.72 -16.76
C ILE A 106 0.32 10.55 -16.54
N THR A 107 1.42 10.54 -17.30
CA THR A 107 2.44 9.48 -17.18
C THR A 107 3.05 9.43 -15.78
N GLU A 108 3.45 10.59 -15.22
CA GLU A 108 4.00 10.67 -13.85
C GLU A 108 3.02 10.10 -12.83
N GLN A 109 1.73 10.48 -12.93
CA GLN A 109 0.69 9.99 -12.02
C GLN A 109 0.50 8.47 -12.09
N LEU A 110 0.45 7.92 -13.31
CA LEU A 110 0.26 6.48 -13.54
C LEU A 110 1.53 5.69 -13.18
N ASP A 111 2.70 6.24 -13.49
CA ASP A 111 3.98 5.59 -13.20
C ASP A 111 4.17 5.37 -11.69
N VAL A 112 3.97 6.42 -10.88
CA VAL A 112 4.08 6.32 -9.42
C VAL A 112 2.96 5.50 -8.80
N ASN A 113 1.69 5.74 -9.17
CA ASN A 113 0.56 5.16 -8.43
C ASN A 113 0.12 3.80 -8.94
N THR A 114 0.50 3.41 -10.16
CA THR A 114 0.02 2.18 -10.80
C THR A 114 1.17 1.28 -11.23
N THR A 115 2.02 1.74 -12.16
CA THR A 115 3.13 0.93 -12.69
C THR A 115 4.06 0.44 -11.57
N SER A 116 4.45 1.34 -10.67
CA SER A 116 5.29 0.99 -9.53
C SER A 116 4.65 -0.05 -8.61
N VAL A 117 3.34 0.05 -8.37
CA VAL A 117 2.60 -0.92 -7.53
C VAL A 117 2.64 -2.31 -8.14
N VAL A 118 2.41 -2.40 -9.45
CA VAL A 118 2.48 -3.68 -10.20
C VAL A 118 3.88 -4.26 -10.11
N LEU A 119 4.91 -3.49 -10.48
CA LEU A 119 6.30 -3.96 -10.52
C LEU A 119 6.80 -4.38 -9.13
N ILE A 120 6.55 -3.58 -8.11
CA ILE A 120 6.93 -3.92 -6.73
C ILE A 120 6.25 -5.21 -6.29
N SER A 121 4.94 -5.36 -6.52
CA SER A 121 4.22 -6.58 -6.15
C SER A 121 4.76 -7.83 -6.87
N GLN A 122 5.09 -7.72 -8.16
CA GLN A 122 5.71 -8.80 -8.94
C GLN A 122 7.11 -9.14 -8.43
N LYS A 123 7.93 -8.15 -8.11
CA LYS A 123 9.30 -8.34 -7.58
C LYS A 123 9.30 -8.99 -6.18
N PHE A 124 8.28 -8.73 -5.37
CA PHE A 124 8.12 -9.37 -4.06
C PHE A 124 7.47 -10.75 -4.12
N LEU A 125 6.95 -11.18 -5.27
CA LEU A 125 6.25 -12.46 -5.41
C LEU A 125 7.06 -13.67 -4.89
N PRO A 126 8.38 -13.81 -5.15
CA PRO A 126 9.16 -14.92 -4.58
C PRO A 126 9.14 -14.96 -3.05
N LEU A 127 9.25 -13.81 -2.38
CA LEU A 127 9.24 -13.73 -0.92
C LEU A 127 7.85 -13.96 -0.33
N LEU A 128 6.78 -13.51 -1.01
CA LEU A 128 5.39 -13.78 -0.63
C LEU A 128 5.08 -15.29 -0.76
N LYS A 129 5.51 -15.94 -1.84
CA LYS A 129 5.38 -17.38 -2.03
C LYS A 129 6.13 -18.17 -0.95
N THR A 130 7.34 -17.74 -0.60
CA THR A 130 8.12 -18.35 0.48
C THR A 130 7.37 -18.30 1.81
N ALA A 131 6.78 -17.16 2.18
CA ALA A 131 5.99 -17.06 3.40
C ALA A 131 4.70 -17.89 3.32
N SER A 132 4.00 -17.84 2.19
CA SER A 132 2.76 -18.59 1.97
C SER A 132 2.96 -20.09 2.10
N SER A 133 4.05 -20.64 1.55
CA SER A 133 4.32 -22.09 1.54
C SER A 133 4.57 -22.67 2.94
N LYS A 134 4.80 -21.84 3.96
CA LYS A 134 5.02 -22.28 5.33
C LYS A 134 3.74 -22.56 6.12
N VAL A 135 2.60 -22.17 5.56
CA VAL A 135 1.28 -22.34 6.19
C VAL A 135 0.49 -23.37 5.38
N SER A 136 0.06 -24.44 6.04
CA SER A 136 -0.79 -25.47 5.44
C SER A 136 -2.26 -25.00 5.34
N GLY A 137 -3.05 -25.67 4.46
CA GLY A 137 -4.46 -25.37 4.24
C GLY A 137 -4.67 -24.22 3.26
N ASP A 138 -5.94 -23.83 3.07
CA ASP A 138 -6.38 -22.89 2.01
C ASP A 138 -6.76 -21.51 2.57
N GLU A 139 -6.52 -21.28 3.84
CA GLU A 139 -6.86 -20.01 4.50
C GLU A 139 -5.92 -18.89 4.05
N LEU A 140 -6.52 -17.77 3.67
CA LEU A 140 -5.82 -16.54 3.32
C LEU A 140 -5.78 -15.60 4.53
N SER A 141 -4.64 -14.97 4.76
CA SER A 141 -4.50 -13.98 5.84
C SER A 141 -3.23 -13.15 5.65
N VAL A 142 -3.12 -12.04 6.38
CA VAL A 142 -1.87 -11.26 6.44
C VAL A 142 -0.75 -11.99 7.17
N SER A 143 -1.05 -12.98 8.00
CA SER A 143 -0.04 -13.81 8.67
C SER A 143 0.54 -14.87 7.74
N ARG A 144 -0.17 -15.21 6.66
CA ARG A 144 0.32 -16.11 5.61
C ARG A 144 1.08 -15.34 4.55
N ALA A 145 0.38 -14.72 3.62
CA ALA A 145 0.95 -13.80 2.63
C ALA A 145 -0.14 -12.88 2.07
N ALA A 146 0.12 -11.58 2.00
CA ALA A 146 -0.85 -10.62 1.50
C ALA A 146 -0.21 -9.42 0.81
N VAL A 147 -0.90 -8.88 -0.20
CA VAL A 147 -0.64 -7.59 -0.83
C VAL A 147 -1.82 -6.67 -0.56
N VAL A 148 -1.57 -5.62 0.21
CA VAL A 148 -2.53 -4.56 0.49
C VAL A 148 -2.16 -3.32 -0.31
N THR A 149 -3.09 -2.76 -1.07
CA THR A 149 -2.89 -1.52 -1.80
C THR A 149 -3.73 -0.39 -1.20
N ILE A 150 -3.08 0.71 -0.82
CA ILE A 150 -3.78 1.92 -0.40
C ILE A 150 -4.28 2.65 -1.64
N SER A 151 -5.56 2.45 -1.92
CA SER A 151 -6.31 3.08 -3.01
C SER A 151 -6.94 4.40 -2.53
N SER A 152 -8.09 4.77 -3.04
CA SER A 152 -8.84 5.97 -2.67
C SER A 152 -10.28 5.83 -3.13
N GLY A 153 -11.25 6.34 -2.40
CA GLY A 153 -12.63 6.44 -2.87
C GLY A 153 -12.76 7.14 -4.23
N LEU A 154 -11.77 7.98 -4.58
CA LEU A 154 -11.69 8.61 -5.89
C LEU A 154 -11.34 7.63 -7.04
N GLY A 155 -10.93 6.40 -6.73
CA GLY A 155 -10.73 5.32 -7.69
C GLY A 155 -11.99 4.51 -7.99
N SER A 156 -13.09 4.75 -7.28
CA SER A 156 -14.37 4.14 -7.60
C SER A 156 -14.97 4.76 -8.87
N ILE A 157 -15.37 3.92 -9.81
CA ILE A 157 -16.10 4.34 -11.01
C ILE A 157 -17.56 4.56 -10.64
N THR A 158 -18.12 3.67 -9.84
CA THR A 158 -19.52 3.72 -9.38
C THR A 158 -19.82 4.97 -8.57
N GLU A 159 -18.93 5.32 -7.62
CA GLU A 159 -19.12 6.48 -6.73
C GLU A 159 -18.68 7.82 -7.36
N ASN A 160 -18.25 7.82 -8.62
CA ASN A 160 -17.77 9.04 -9.27
C ASN A 160 -18.91 9.95 -9.76
N THR A 161 -19.49 10.69 -8.87
CA THR A 161 -20.55 11.68 -9.16
C THR A 161 -20.04 13.11 -9.34
N THR A 162 -18.72 13.35 -9.11
CA THR A 162 -18.13 14.70 -9.07
C THR A 162 -17.10 14.97 -10.19
N GLY A 163 -16.83 13.98 -11.08
CA GLY A 163 -15.84 14.11 -12.15
C GLY A 163 -14.45 14.43 -11.60
N SER A 164 -13.71 15.35 -12.25
CA SER A 164 -12.36 15.75 -11.77
C SER A 164 -12.38 16.45 -10.40
N GLY A 165 -13.53 16.99 -9.99
CA GLY A 165 -13.68 17.75 -8.76
C GLY A 165 -12.88 19.06 -8.74
N MET A 166 -12.93 19.78 -7.61
CA MET A 166 -12.23 21.06 -7.43
C MET A 166 -10.71 20.91 -7.37
N PHE A 167 -10.17 19.73 -7.07
CA PHE A 167 -8.73 19.48 -7.00
C PHE A 167 -8.14 18.95 -8.32
N GLU A 168 -8.92 18.96 -9.41
CA GLU A 168 -8.49 18.52 -10.76
C GLU A 168 -7.91 17.10 -10.77
N GLY A 169 -8.61 16.16 -10.15
CA GLY A 169 -8.11 14.82 -9.87
C GLY A 169 -8.29 13.76 -10.97
N LEU A 170 -8.42 14.11 -12.25
CA LEU A 170 -8.64 13.14 -13.33
C LEU A 170 -7.56 12.05 -13.36
N ALA A 171 -6.28 12.45 -13.47
CA ALA A 171 -5.17 11.49 -13.55
C ALA A 171 -5.05 10.64 -12.26
N TYR A 172 -5.31 11.25 -11.09
CA TYR A 172 -5.33 10.55 -9.82
C TYR A 172 -6.44 9.49 -9.77
N ARG A 173 -7.67 9.83 -10.15
CA ARG A 173 -8.80 8.88 -10.23
C ARG A 173 -8.47 7.70 -11.15
N MET A 174 -7.97 7.99 -12.35
CA MET A 174 -7.53 6.96 -13.30
C MET A 174 -6.50 6.02 -12.67
N SER A 175 -5.49 6.56 -11.99
CA SER A 175 -4.45 5.74 -11.35
C SER A 175 -5.00 4.87 -10.22
N LYS A 176 -5.97 5.35 -9.43
CA LYS A 176 -6.58 4.59 -8.35
C LYS A 176 -7.59 3.54 -8.85
N ALA A 177 -8.31 3.82 -9.94
CA ALA A 177 -9.11 2.80 -10.63
C ALA A 177 -8.23 1.68 -11.22
N ALA A 178 -7.06 2.04 -11.77
CA ALA A 178 -6.11 1.07 -12.32
C ALA A 178 -5.54 0.15 -11.23
N VAL A 179 -5.19 0.64 -10.04
CA VAL A 179 -4.74 -0.25 -8.95
C VAL A 179 -5.87 -1.09 -8.37
N ASN A 180 -7.12 -0.61 -8.42
CA ASN A 180 -8.26 -1.44 -8.06
C ASN A 180 -8.40 -2.64 -9.00
N MET A 181 -8.26 -2.42 -10.32
CA MET A 181 -8.23 -3.49 -11.31
C MET A 181 -7.03 -4.42 -11.10
N PHE A 182 -5.83 -3.86 -10.85
CA PHE A 182 -4.63 -4.68 -10.58
C PHE A 182 -4.86 -5.63 -9.40
N ALA A 183 -5.29 -5.13 -8.24
CA ALA A 183 -5.45 -5.99 -7.07
C ALA A 183 -6.54 -7.05 -7.27
N LYS A 184 -7.62 -6.73 -8.00
CA LYS A 184 -8.63 -7.71 -8.37
C LYS A 184 -8.06 -8.82 -9.26
N THR A 185 -7.32 -8.45 -10.31
CA THR A 185 -6.66 -9.42 -11.21
C THR A 185 -5.64 -10.26 -10.44
N PHE A 186 -4.76 -9.60 -9.68
CA PHE A 186 -3.71 -10.26 -8.91
C PHE A 186 -4.27 -11.25 -7.88
N SER A 187 -5.42 -10.95 -7.26
CA SER A 187 -6.09 -11.84 -6.30
C SER A 187 -6.57 -13.16 -6.93
N ILE A 188 -6.93 -13.12 -8.20
CA ILE A 188 -7.36 -14.29 -8.97
C ILE A 188 -6.14 -15.10 -9.40
N ASP A 189 -5.14 -14.42 -9.97
CA ASP A 189 -3.92 -15.05 -10.48
C ASP A 189 -3.10 -15.73 -9.37
N MET A 190 -3.14 -15.17 -8.15
CA MET A 190 -2.37 -15.65 -7.00
C MET A 190 -3.16 -16.56 -6.06
N LYS A 191 -4.36 -17.00 -6.46
CA LYS A 191 -5.24 -17.83 -5.62
C LYS A 191 -4.57 -19.14 -5.22
N ASP A 192 -3.99 -19.85 -6.19
CA ASP A 192 -3.34 -21.15 -5.96
C ASP A 192 -2.01 -21.03 -5.17
N GLU A 193 -1.45 -19.82 -5.12
CA GLU A 193 -0.28 -19.50 -4.30
C GLU A 193 -0.68 -19.07 -2.88
N HIS A 194 -1.97 -19.02 -2.57
CA HIS A 194 -2.55 -18.60 -1.30
C HIS A 194 -2.06 -17.20 -0.85
N ILE A 195 -1.95 -16.27 -1.80
CA ILE A 195 -1.60 -14.87 -1.54
C ILE A 195 -2.85 -14.02 -1.65
N LEU A 196 -3.23 -13.38 -0.53
CA LEU A 196 -4.38 -12.48 -0.45
C LEU A 196 -4.03 -11.13 -1.10
N ALA A 197 -4.94 -10.56 -1.87
CA ALA A 197 -4.79 -9.21 -2.41
C ALA A 197 -6.06 -8.39 -2.22
N VAL A 198 -5.93 -7.17 -1.64
CA VAL A 198 -7.06 -6.28 -1.37
C VAL A 198 -6.69 -4.82 -1.56
N ASN A 199 -7.70 -3.99 -1.81
CA ASN A 199 -7.57 -2.53 -1.82
C ASN A 199 -8.28 -1.91 -0.62
N PHE A 200 -7.67 -0.84 -0.08
CA PHE A 200 -8.27 -0.03 0.96
C PHE A 200 -8.37 1.44 0.57
N CYS A 201 -9.53 2.04 0.84
CA CYS A 201 -9.68 3.49 0.91
C CYS A 201 -9.38 3.94 2.34
N PRO A 202 -8.33 4.75 2.58
CA PRO A 202 -7.97 5.22 3.91
C PRO A 202 -8.92 6.31 4.45
N GLY A 203 -9.86 6.78 3.62
CA GLY A 203 -10.67 7.96 3.86
C GLY A 203 -9.96 9.26 3.47
N TRP A 204 -10.58 10.40 3.77
CA TRP A 204 -9.97 11.72 3.58
C TRP A 204 -9.18 12.09 4.85
N VAL A 205 -7.86 12.00 4.74
CA VAL A 205 -6.92 12.02 5.88
C VAL A 205 -6.07 13.30 5.88
N GLN A 206 -5.85 13.89 7.04
CA GLN A 206 -5.03 15.09 7.28
C GLN A 206 -3.55 14.80 7.01
N THR A 207 -3.15 14.94 5.77
CA THR A 207 -1.80 14.78 5.23
C THR A 207 -1.48 15.95 4.31
N ASP A 208 -0.25 16.07 3.84
CA ASP A 208 0.10 17.07 2.81
C ASP A 208 -0.77 16.95 1.55
N MET A 209 -1.17 15.73 1.20
CA MET A 209 -2.05 15.46 0.05
C MET A 209 -3.52 15.77 0.37
N GLY A 210 -4.01 15.39 1.54
CA GLY A 210 -5.42 15.52 1.91
C GLY A 210 -5.78 16.91 2.44
N GLY A 211 -4.79 17.68 2.89
CA GLY A 211 -4.98 19.02 3.48
C GLY A 211 -5.48 18.99 4.92
N LYS A 212 -5.39 20.14 5.58
CA LYS A 212 -5.75 20.29 7.01
C LYS A 212 -7.24 20.14 7.30
N GLN A 213 -8.09 20.33 6.30
CA GLN A 213 -9.56 20.23 6.44
C GLN A 213 -10.09 18.81 6.26
N ALA A 214 -9.20 17.83 6.04
CA ALA A 214 -9.61 16.44 5.93
C ALA A 214 -10.29 15.95 7.23
N ALA A 215 -11.29 15.06 7.05
CA ALA A 215 -12.17 14.65 8.13
C ALA A 215 -11.50 13.74 9.18
N LEU A 216 -10.38 13.10 8.82
CA LEU A 216 -9.73 12.10 9.65
C LEU A 216 -8.30 12.53 9.97
N THR A 217 -7.86 12.28 11.21
CA THR A 217 -6.43 12.31 11.52
C THR A 217 -5.72 11.09 10.92
N VAL A 218 -4.40 11.17 10.79
CA VAL A 218 -3.57 10.03 10.38
C VAL A 218 -3.77 8.85 11.34
N GLU A 219 -3.78 9.11 12.64
CA GLU A 219 -3.94 8.08 13.66
C GLU A 219 -5.28 7.36 13.55
N GLN A 220 -6.39 8.09 13.41
CA GLN A 220 -7.73 7.49 13.22
C GLN A 220 -7.76 6.55 12.02
N SER A 221 -7.26 7.01 10.87
CA SER A 221 -7.25 6.21 9.65
C SER A 221 -6.38 4.97 9.79
N THR A 222 -5.15 5.12 10.29
CA THR A 222 -4.17 4.03 10.30
C THR A 222 -4.43 2.99 11.39
N SER A 223 -5.01 3.37 12.53
CA SER A 223 -5.44 2.41 13.56
C SER A 223 -6.55 1.49 13.05
N GLU A 224 -7.54 2.04 12.32
CA GLU A 224 -8.59 1.23 11.71
C GLU A 224 -8.02 0.33 10.59
N LEU A 225 -7.11 0.87 9.72
CA LEU A 225 -6.49 0.08 8.67
C LEU A 225 -5.71 -1.12 9.24
N VAL A 226 -4.85 -0.92 10.24
CA VAL A 226 -4.08 -2.03 10.83
C VAL A 226 -5.00 -3.04 11.52
N SER A 227 -6.04 -2.57 12.20
CA SER A 227 -7.09 -3.45 12.75
C SER A 227 -7.78 -4.27 11.67
N ALA A 228 -8.09 -3.64 10.52
CA ALA A 228 -8.70 -4.29 9.37
C ALA A 228 -7.77 -5.33 8.74
N PHE A 229 -6.48 -5.02 8.56
CA PHE A 229 -5.50 -5.96 8.02
C PHE A 229 -5.47 -7.27 8.80
N ASN A 230 -5.48 -7.20 10.13
CA ASN A 230 -5.44 -8.38 11.01
C ASN A 230 -6.72 -9.25 10.97
N LYS A 231 -7.79 -8.76 10.34
CA LYS A 231 -9.07 -9.47 10.18
C LYS A 231 -9.29 -10.01 8.76
N LEU A 232 -8.34 -9.78 7.85
CA LEU A 232 -8.46 -10.25 6.48
C LEU A 232 -8.45 -11.77 6.39
N ASP A 233 -9.34 -12.32 5.56
CA ASP A 233 -9.50 -13.73 5.27
C ASP A 233 -9.93 -13.96 3.82
N ASN A 234 -10.29 -15.20 3.47
CA ASN A 234 -10.69 -15.62 2.12
C ASN A 234 -11.84 -14.78 1.55
N SER A 235 -12.79 -14.34 2.38
CA SER A 235 -13.96 -13.56 1.94
C SER A 235 -13.60 -12.16 1.46
N HIS A 236 -12.45 -11.66 1.85
CA HIS A 236 -11.96 -10.33 1.50
C HIS A 236 -11.09 -10.32 0.24
N ASN A 237 -10.68 -11.49 -0.27
CA ASN A 237 -9.74 -11.57 -1.40
C ASN A 237 -10.30 -10.94 -2.67
N GLY A 238 -9.54 -10.05 -3.28
CA GLY A 238 -9.92 -9.28 -4.47
C GLY A 238 -10.98 -8.20 -4.20
N GLY A 239 -11.24 -7.89 -2.93
CA GLY A 239 -12.19 -6.88 -2.52
C GLY A 239 -11.61 -5.47 -2.46
N TYR A 240 -12.49 -4.49 -2.36
CA TYR A 240 -12.18 -3.09 -2.12
C TYR A 240 -12.98 -2.61 -0.92
N PHE A 241 -12.31 -2.05 0.07
CA PHE A 241 -12.89 -1.74 1.38
C PHE A 241 -12.55 -0.34 1.87
N HIS A 242 -13.40 0.20 2.70
CA HIS A 242 -13.04 1.28 3.59
C HIS A 242 -12.03 0.78 4.65
N ARG A 243 -11.33 1.72 5.32
CA ARG A 243 -10.36 1.43 6.39
C ARG A 243 -10.88 0.51 7.51
N ASN A 244 -12.20 0.45 7.71
CA ASN A 244 -12.88 -0.34 8.74
C ASN A 244 -13.47 -1.68 8.23
N LEU A 245 -13.05 -2.15 7.04
CA LEU A 245 -13.57 -3.33 6.33
C LEU A 245 -15.00 -3.21 5.79
N THR A 246 -15.66 -2.05 5.86
CA THR A 246 -16.92 -1.88 5.12
C THR A 246 -16.64 -1.96 3.62
N PRO A 247 -17.38 -2.78 2.84
CA PRO A 247 -17.18 -2.88 1.40
C PRO A 247 -17.29 -1.52 0.70
N PHE A 248 -16.44 -1.29 -0.29
CA PHE A 248 -16.46 -0.13 -1.17
C PHE A 248 -16.81 -0.58 -2.59
N GLN A 249 -17.57 0.23 -3.32
CA GLN A 249 -17.87 -0.04 -4.73
C GLN A 249 -16.66 0.30 -5.63
N PHE A 250 -16.44 -0.53 -6.66
CA PHE A 250 -15.40 -0.28 -7.68
C PHE A 250 -15.75 0.85 -8.64
#